data_089b36e0a72a50ae1637eb9919fbb4db
#
_entry.id   089b36e0a72a50ae1637eb9919fbb4db
#
_cell.length_a   1.000
_cell.length_b   1.000
_cell.length_c   1.000
_cell.angle_alpha   90.00
_cell.angle_beta   90.00
_cell.angle_gamma   90.00
#
_symmetry.space_group_name_H-M   'P 1'
#
loop_
_entity.id
_entity.type
_entity.pdbx_description
1 polymer ?
#
loop_
_entity_poly.entity_id
_entity_poly.type
_entity_poly.pdbx_seq_one_letter_code
_entity_poly.pdbx_strand_id
1 'polypeptide(L)'
;MLSLKIPTEPYWIDLKLGVRVQVRPFTSAVFYAAQAVARQKLSTDAVEDTALEEGRRIAAFTTALAKVGILAWEGVLLPDSQQPAPVNDQTVGDLMSFWTLADEFRTQYTGLKELLDAEKKPFLSAAHGTSAAEPAIAPDAVNSDSPVLTE
;
A
#
# COMPACT_ATOMS: atom_id res chain seq x y z
N MET A 1 2.55 -1.26 19.59
CA MET A 1 1.30 -1.38 20.37
C MET A 1 0.13 -1.30 19.40
N LEU A 2 -0.72 -2.32 19.33
CA LEU A 2 -1.86 -2.40 18.43
C LEU A 2 -3.11 -1.79 19.05
N SER A 3 -3.76 -0.85 18.35
CA SER A 3 -5.09 -0.35 18.76
C SER A 3 -6.17 -1.22 18.11
N LEU A 4 -7.06 -1.76 18.90
CA LEU A 4 -8.20 -2.57 18.45
C LEU A 4 -9.38 -1.74 17.91
N LYS A 5 -9.15 -0.48 17.56
CA LYS A 5 -10.17 0.39 16.98
C LYS A 5 -10.39 0.02 15.52
N ILE A 6 -11.29 -0.93 15.27
CA ILE A 6 -11.73 -1.32 13.94
C ILE A 6 -12.97 -0.52 13.58
N PRO A 7 -13.06 0.08 12.38
CA PRO A 7 -14.29 0.69 11.91
C PRO A 7 -15.44 -0.33 11.91
N THR A 8 -16.60 0.05 12.41
CA THR A 8 -17.80 -0.80 12.45
C THR A 8 -18.84 -0.40 11.40
N GLU A 9 -18.69 0.79 10.82
CA GLU A 9 -19.59 1.35 9.83
C GLU A 9 -18.89 1.55 8.50
N PRO A 10 -19.65 1.53 7.37
CA PRO A 10 -19.11 1.87 6.07
C PRO A 10 -18.45 3.25 6.07
N TYR A 11 -17.34 3.39 5.35
CA TYR A 11 -16.60 4.64 5.24
C TYR A 11 -16.17 4.90 3.80
N TRP A 12 -15.80 6.15 3.53
CA TRP A 12 -15.39 6.58 2.21
C TRP A 12 -13.86 6.54 2.05
N ILE A 13 -13.41 6.09 0.88
CA ILE A 13 -12.02 6.12 0.44
C ILE A 13 -11.95 7.00 -0.79
N ASP A 14 -11.07 7.99 -0.76
CA ASP A 14 -10.77 8.84 -1.90
C ASP A 14 -9.69 8.19 -2.77
N LEU A 15 -10.00 7.96 -4.03
CA LEU A 15 -9.09 7.43 -5.02
C LEU A 15 -8.64 8.54 -5.98
N LYS A 16 -7.66 8.25 -6.82
CA LYS A 16 -7.24 9.15 -7.90
C LYS A 16 -8.36 9.41 -8.89
N LEU A 17 -8.15 10.39 -9.77
CA LEU A 17 -9.06 10.76 -10.84
C LEU A 17 -10.44 11.24 -10.38
N GLY A 18 -10.57 11.71 -9.14
CA GLY A 18 -11.83 12.20 -8.59
C GLY A 18 -12.84 11.10 -8.24
N VAL A 19 -12.39 9.85 -8.17
CA VAL A 19 -13.23 8.72 -7.77
C VAL A 19 -13.23 8.60 -6.25
N ARG A 20 -14.42 8.40 -5.66
CA ARG A 20 -14.61 8.04 -4.25
C ARG A 20 -15.41 6.77 -4.16
N VAL A 21 -15.04 5.88 -3.27
CA VAL A 21 -15.76 4.64 -3.03
C VAL A 21 -16.15 4.51 -1.57
N GLN A 22 -17.40 4.13 -1.33
CA GLN A 22 -17.86 3.75 0.00
C GLN A 22 -17.66 2.25 0.18
N VAL A 23 -16.98 1.89 1.24
CA VAL A 23 -16.64 0.49 1.51
C VAL A 23 -17.16 0.05 2.87
N ARG A 24 -17.48 -1.24 2.96
CA ARG A 24 -17.71 -1.87 4.25
C ARG A 24 -16.41 -2.00 5.04
N PRO A 25 -16.46 -2.06 6.38
CA PRO A 25 -15.25 -2.27 7.17
C PRO A 25 -14.47 -3.50 6.72
N PHE A 26 -13.16 -3.35 6.62
CA PHE A 26 -12.27 -4.44 6.25
C PHE A 26 -12.07 -5.38 7.44
N THR A 27 -12.58 -6.59 7.31
CA THR A 27 -12.50 -7.64 8.33
C THR A 27 -11.92 -8.91 7.74
N SER A 28 -11.53 -9.85 8.60
CA SER A 28 -11.08 -11.18 8.15
C SER A 28 -12.14 -11.89 7.29
N ALA A 29 -13.41 -11.68 7.60
CA ALA A 29 -14.50 -12.25 6.80
C ALA A 29 -14.53 -11.69 5.38
N VAL A 30 -14.35 -10.38 5.21
CA VAL A 30 -14.24 -9.73 3.89
C VAL A 30 -13.03 -10.25 3.14
N PHE A 31 -11.89 -10.37 3.80
CA PHE A 31 -10.66 -10.90 3.21
C PHE A 31 -10.85 -12.33 2.67
N TYR A 32 -11.36 -13.24 3.50
CA TYR A 32 -11.57 -14.62 3.09
C TYR A 32 -12.67 -14.78 2.02
N ALA A 33 -13.72 -13.96 2.07
CA ALA A 33 -14.73 -13.92 1.02
C ALA A 33 -14.12 -13.51 -0.33
N ALA A 34 -13.30 -12.47 -0.34
CA ALA A 34 -12.59 -12.04 -1.54
C ALA A 34 -11.64 -13.12 -2.08
N GLN A 35 -10.91 -13.81 -1.20
CA GLN A 35 -10.06 -14.93 -1.60
C GLN A 35 -10.87 -16.06 -2.25
N ALA A 36 -12.02 -16.42 -1.70
CA ALA A 36 -12.87 -17.48 -2.25
C ALA A 36 -13.36 -17.12 -3.66
N VAL A 37 -13.84 -15.88 -3.86
CA VAL A 37 -14.27 -15.37 -5.16
C VAL A 37 -13.13 -15.35 -6.18
N ALA A 38 -11.94 -14.91 -5.77
CA ALA A 38 -10.75 -14.87 -6.62
C ALA A 38 -10.32 -16.27 -7.07
N ARG A 39 -10.31 -17.25 -6.17
CA ARG A 39 -9.98 -18.64 -6.49
C ARG A 39 -10.96 -19.25 -7.48
N GLN A 40 -12.25 -19.02 -7.31
CA GLN A 40 -13.27 -19.52 -8.22
C GLN A 40 -13.07 -18.98 -9.63
N LYS A 41 -12.74 -17.70 -9.79
CA LYS A 41 -12.43 -17.10 -11.09
C LYS A 41 -11.17 -17.69 -11.72
N LEU A 42 -10.11 -17.86 -10.95
CA LEU A 42 -8.83 -18.40 -11.45
C LEU A 42 -8.90 -19.87 -11.87
N SER A 43 -9.75 -20.66 -11.24
CA SER A 43 -9.93 -22.07 -11.62
C SER A 43 -10.58 -22.26 -13.00
N THR A 44 -11.26 -21.24 -13.52
CA THR A 44 -11.97 -21.28 -14.81
C THR A 44 -11.06 -20.87 -15.97
N ASP A 45 -9.99 -20.13 -15.72
CA ASP A 45 -9.15 -19.50 -16.73
C ASP A 45 -7.72 -20.05 -16.65
N ALA A 46 -7.43 -21.15 -17.32
CA ALA A 46 -6.06 -21.66 -17.45
C ALA A 46 -5.21 -20.76 -18.35
N VAL A 47 -4.01 -20.39 -17.90
CA VAL A 47 -3.04 -19.58 -18.66
C VAL A 47 -1.68 -20.22 -18.66
N GLU A 48 -1.05 -20.29 -19.82
CA GLU A 48 0.28 -20.90 -20.00
C GLU A 48 1.44 -19.97 -19.61
N ASP A 49 1.21 -18.66 -19.43
CA ASP A 49 2.27 -17.69 -19.13
C ASP A 49 2.38 -17.45 -17.61
N THR A 50 3.48 -17.92 -17.03
CA THR A 50 3.75 -17.84 -15.57
C THR A 50 3.84 -16.40 -15.06
N ALA A 51 4.38 -15.45 -15.86
CA ALA A 51 4.51 -14.06 -15.45
C ALA A 51 3.16 -13.35 -15.41
N LEU A 52 2.30 -13.62 -16.38
CA LEU A 52 0.93 -13.14 -16.40
C LEU A 52 0.06 -13.81 -15.34
N GLU A 53 0.35 -15.05 -14.98
CA GLU A 53 -0.42 -15.77 -13.96
C GLU A 53 -0.36 -15.07 -12.59
N GLU A 54 0.81 -14.65 -12.15
CA GLU A 54 0.93 -13.92 -10.88
C GLU A 54 0.20 -12.57 -10.93
N GLY A 55 0.35 -11.82 -12.02
CA GLY A 55 -0.41 -10.58 -12.23
C GLY A 55 -1.92 -10.80 -12.19
N ARG A 56 -2.40 -11.88 -12.79
CA ARG A 56 -3.83 -12.26 -12.78
C ARG A 56 -4.33 -12.63 -11.39
N ARG A 57 -3.51 -13.30 -10.58
CA ARG A 57 -3.87 -13.62 -9.18
C ARG A 57 -4.07 -12.34 -8.37
N ILE A 58 -3.15 -11.39 -8.48
CA ILE A 58 -3.24 -10.10 -7.79
C ILE A 58 -4.47 -9.32 -8.28
N ALA A 59 -4.67 -9.23 -9.59
CA ALA A 59 -5.81 -8.55 -10.18
C ALA A 59 -7.15 -9.20 -9.81
N ALA A 60 -7.23 -10.53 -9.84
CA ALA A 60 -8.42 -11.27 -9.45
C ALA A 60 -8.76 -11.07 -7.97
N PHE A 61 -7.77 -11.09 -7.09
CA PHE A 61 -7.97 -10.80 -5.67
C PHE A 61 -8.43 -9.35 -5.43
N THR A 62 -7.79 -8.38 -6.07
CA THR A 62 -8.15 -6.97 -5.94
C THR A 62 -9.56 -6.70 -6.43
N THR A 63 -9.94 -7.26 -7.58
CA THR A 63 -11.30 -7.16 -8.14
C THR A 63 -12.32 -7.84 -7.24
N ALA A 64 -12.01 -9.02 -6.71
CA ALA A 64 -12.88 -9.72 -5.77
C ALA A 64 -13.06 -8.93 -4.47
N LEU A 65 -11.99 -8.34 -3.96
CA LEU A 65 -12.02 -7.48 -2.78
C LEU A 65 -12.90 -6.24 -3.01
N ALA A 66 -12.82 -5.62 -4.19
CA ALA A 66 -13.68 -4.50 -4.57
C ALA A 66 -15.15 -4.91 -4.68
N LYS A 67 -15.45 -6.04 -5.30
CA LYS A 67 -16.82 -6.57 -5.42
C LYS A 67 -17.45 -6.88 -4.07
N VAL A 68 -16.68 -7.42 -3.13
CA VAL A 68 -17.16 -7.70 -1.78
C VAL A 68 -17.26 -6.42 -0.94
N GLY A 69 -16.31 -5.49 -1.12
CA GLY A 69 -16.14 -4.32 -0.24
C GLY A 69 -16.92 -3.09 -0.64
N ILE A 70 -17.02 -2.76 -1.94
CA ILE A 70 -17.63 -1.52 -2.42
C ILE A 70 -19.15 -1.58 -2.33
N LEU A 71 -19.74 -0.57 -1.70
CA LEU A 71 -21.18 -0.43 -1.53
C LEU A 71 -21.76 0.68 -2.43
N ALA A 72 -21.01 1.76 -2.63
CA ALA A 72 -21.38 2.89 -3.44
C ALA A 72 -20.13 3.60 -3.97
N TRP A 73 -20.29 4.48 -4.95
CA TRP A 73 -19.22 5.34 -5.44
C TRP A 73 -19.71 6.66 -5.98
N GLU A 74 -18.77 7.58 -6.14
CA GLU A 74 -18.94 8.87 -6.81
C GLU A 74 -17.81 9.04 -7.83
N GLY A 75 -18.06 9.79 -8.88
CA GLY A 75 -17.05 10.11 -9.90
C GLY A 75 -16.80 9.00 -10.93
N VAL A 76 -17.61 7.95 -10.95
CA VAL A 76 -17.56 6.87 -11.97
C VAL A 76 -18.70 7.03 -12.94
N LEU A 77 -18.38 7.19 -14.23
CA LEU A 77 -19.36 7.39 -15.30
C LEU A 77 -19.37 6.19 -16.24
N LEU A 78 -20.49 5.98 -16.91
CA LEU A 78 -20.60 5.00 -17.99
C LEU A 78 -19.78 5.43 -19.21
N PRO A 79 -19.19 4.49 -19.98
CA PRO A 79 -18.24 4.79 -21.05
C PRO A 79 -18.75 5.80 -22.09
N ASP A 80 -19.98 5.68 -22.55
CA ASP A 80 -20.52 6.49 -23.66
C ASP A 80 -21.55 7.54 -23.21
N SER A 81 -21.65 7.76 -21.91
CA SER A 81 -22.59 8.73 -21.35
C SER A 81 -21.99 9.42 -20.13
N GLN A 82 -22.47 10.62 -19.84
CA GLN A 82 -22.11 11.33 -18.60
C GLN A 82 -23.01 10.90 -17.42
N GLN A 83 -23.63 9.75 -17.52
CA GLN A 83 -24.46 9.22 -16.44
C GLN A 83 -23.60 8.45 -15.43
N PRO A 84 -23.90 8.57 -14.14
CA PRO A 84 -23.22 7.77 -13.11
C PRO A 84 -23.38 6.28 -13.39
N ALA A 85 -22.27 5.55 -13.32
CA ALA A 85 -22.29 4.10 -13.46
C ALA A 85 -22.93 3.46 -12.21
N PRO A 86 -23.80 2.45 -12.37
CA PRO A 86 -24.32 1.69 -11.24
C PRO A 86 -23.21 0.82 -10.61
N VAL A 87 -23.28 0.54 -9.33
CA VAL A 87 -22.38 -0.40 -8.66
C VAL A 87 -22.90 -1.82 -8.90
N ASN A 88 -22.18 -2.56 -9.74
CA ASN A 88 -22.43 -3.98 -9.99
C ASN A 88 -21.13 -4.70 -10.33
N ASP A 89 -21.17 -6.01 -10.45
CA ASP A 89 -19.99 -6.84 -10.69
C ASP A 89 -19.20 -6.46 -11.95
N GLN A 90 -19.91 -6.04 -13.01
CA GLN A 90 -19.27 -5.64 -14.27
C GLN A 90 -18.54 -4.31 -14.10
N THR A 91 -19.25 -3.28 -13.63
CA THR A 91 -18.68 -1.93 -13.50
C THR A 91 -17.58 -1.84 -12.44
N VAL A 92 -17.68 -2.64 -11.37
CA VAL A 92 -16.58 -2.79 -10.41
C VAL A 92 -15.36 -3.46 -11.05
N GLY A 93 -15.58 -4.49 -11.87
CA GLY A 93 -14.51 -5.14 -12.63
C GLY A 93 -13.83 -4.17 -13.59
N ASP A 94 -14.62 -3.38 -14.31
CA ASP A 94 -14.11 -2.37 -15.24
C ASP A 94 -13.29 -1.29 -14.50
N LEU A 95 -13.77 -0.80 -13.36
CA LEU A 95 -13.05 0.15 -12.52
C LEU A 95 -11.71 -0.41 -12.02
N MET A 96 -11.68 -1.67 -11.59
CA MET A 96 -10.47 -2.34 -11.12
C MET A 96 -9.52 -2.74 -12.26
N SER A 97 -9.92 -2.62 -13.51
CA SER A 97 -9.02 -2.78 -14.66
C SER A 97 -8.07 -1.60 -14.85
N PHE A 98 -8.35 -0.45 -14.25
CA PHE A 98 -7.43 0.67 -14.18
C PHE A 98 -6.42 0.43 -13.04
N TRP A 99 -5.22 0.01 -13.41
CA TRP A 99 -4.20 -0.43 -12.44
C TRP A 99 -3.90 0.59 -11.34
N THR A 100 -3.93 1.89 -11.66
CA THR A 100 -3.69 2.97 -10.69
C THR A 100 -4.77 3.06 -9.62
N LEU A 101 -6.03 2.88 -10.01
CA LEU A 101 -7.17 2.87 -9.09
C LEU A 101 -7.21 1.57 -8.29
N ALA A 102 -6.95 0.45 -8.93
CA ALA A 102 -6.92 -0.87 -8.29
C ALA A 102 -5.83 -0.96 -7.22
N ASP A 103 -4.62 -0.49 -7.51
CA ASP A 103 -3.51 -0.50 -6.56
C ASP A 103 -3.77 0.44 -5.38
N GLU A 104 -4.28 1.64 -5.65
CA GLU A 104 -4.63 2.59 -4.59
C GLU A 104 -5.78 2.09 -3.72
N PHE A 105 -6.83 1.54 -4.33
CA PHE A 105 -7.93 0.91 -3.60
C PHE A 105 -7.45 -0.20 -2.69
N ARG A 106 -6.67 -1.14 -3.23
CA ARG A 106 -6.12 -2.25 -2.45
C ARG A 106 -5.29 -1.77 -1.27
N THR A 107 -4.38 -0.83 -1.51
CA THR A 107 -3.49 -0.29 -0.49
C THR A 107 -4.24 0.43 0.63
N GLN A 108 -5.21 1.28 0.28
CA GLN A 108 -5.99 2.03 1.26
C GLN A 108 -7.00 1.15 2.00
N TYR A 109 -7.70 0.27 1.26
CA TYR A 109 -8.74 -0.55 1.85
C TYR A 109 -8.19 -1.62 2.80
N THR A 110 -7.05 -2.22 2.51
CA THR A 110 -6.42 -3.19 3.40
C THR A 110 -5.67 -2.55 4.57
N GLY A 111 -5.61 -1.21 4.64
CA GLY A 111 -4.89 -0.50 5.69
C GLY A 111 -3.36 -0.64 5.62
N LEU A 112 -2.84 -1.24 4.57
CA LEU A 112 -1.40 -1.47 4.42
C LEU A 112 -0.60 -0.17 4.41
N LYS A 113 -1.18 0.89 3.83
CA LYS A 113 -0.55 2.21 3.82
C LYS A 113 -0.35 2.78 5.23
N GLU A 114 -1.37 2.68 6.08
CA GLU A 114 -1.29 3.16 7.47
C GLU A 114 -0.25 2.37 8.28
N LEU A 115 -0.17 1.06 8.07
CA LEU A 115 0.85 0.22 8.69
C LEU A 115 2.27 0.61 8.25
N LEU A 116 2.48 0.81 6.95
CA LEU A 116 3.78 1.23 6.41
C LEU A 116 4.17 2.65 6.86
N ASP A 117 3.22 3.56 6.95
CA ASP A 117 3.45 4.92 7.42
C ASP A 117 3.73 4.95 8.94
N ALA A 118 3.08 4.09 9.71
CA ALA A 118 3.34 3.92 11.13
C ALA A 118 4.74 3.33 11.40
N GLU A 119 5.20 2.40 10.60
CA GLU A 119 6.55 1.83 10.71
C GLU A 119 7.66 2.81 10.32
N LYS A 120 7.41 3.71 9.38
CA LYS A 120 8.40 4.73 8.96
C LYS A 120 8.66 5.79 10.02
N LYS A 121 7.68 6.16 10.82
CA LYS A 121 7.80 7.22 11.84
C LYS A 121 8.88 6.96 12.90
N PRO A 122 9.02 5.76 13.52
CA PRO A 122 10.07 5.49 14.50
C PRO A 122 11.46 5.54 13.91
N PHE A 123 11.63 5.12 12.66
CA PHE A 123 12.93 5.09 11.98
C PHE A 123 13.46 6.50 11.66
N LEU A 124 12.59 7.40 11.24
CA LEU A 124 12.95 8.80 10.99
C LEU A 124 13.27 9.57 12.28
N SER A 125 12.62 9.24 13.39
CA SER A 125 12.94 9.80 14.69
C SER A 125 14.29 9.33 15.24
N ALA A 126 14.71 8.12 14.95
CA ALA A 126 16.01 7.59 15.35
C ALA A 126 17.17 8.21 14.54
N ALA A 127 16.93 8.62 13.30
CA ALA A 127 17.94 9.25 12.45
C ALA A 127 18.32 10.68 12.86
N HIS A 128 17.53 11.33 13.72
CA HIS A 128 17.79 12.68 14.20
C HIS A 128 18.49 12.75 15.57
N GLY A 129 18.89 11.61 16.15
CA GLY A 129 19.38 11.52 17.52
C GLY A 129 20.86 11.29 17.72
N THR A 130 21.69 11.24 16.70
CA THR A 130 23.12 11.02 16.88
C THR A 130 23.93 11.96 16.01
N SER A 131 23.95 13.21 16.39
CA SER A 131 25.17 13.98 16.24
C SER A 131 26.13 13.50 17.34
N ALA A 132 26.77 12.38 17.13
CA ALA A 132 27.91 12.03 17.94
C ALA A 132 28.97 13.09 17.68
N ALA A 133 29.27 13.87 18.68
CA ALA A 133 30.43 14.70 18.67
C ALA A 133 31.63 13.83 18.37
N GLU A 134 32.26 14.09 17.26
CA GLU A 134 33.52 13.47 16.89
C GLU A 134 34.53 13.81 18.01
N PRO A 135 35.21 12.86 18.67
CA PRO A 135 36.25 13.17 19.60
C PRO A 135 37.35 13.84 18.79
N ALA A 136 37.62 15.10 19.09
CA ALA A 136 38.77 15.80 18.57
C ALA A 136 40.00 15.02 19.01
N ILE A 137 40.66 14.30 18.11
CA ILE A 137 41.98 13.75 18.33
C ILE A 137 42.93 14.96 18.26
N ALA A 138 43.40 15.34 19.41
CA ALA A 138 44.49 16.28 19.46
C ALA A 138 45.72 15.64 18.78
N PRO A 139 46.36 16.33 17.82
CA PRO A 139 47.60 15.84 17.29
C PRO A 139 48.65 15.86 18.39
N ASP A 140 49.18 14.68 18.73
CA ASP A 140 50.40 14.60 19.54
C ASP A 140 51.50 15.33 18.81
N ALA A 141 51.96 16.37 19.44
CA ALA A 141 53.17 17.05 19.02
C ALA A 141 54.33 16.06 19.25
N VAL A 142 54.83 15.52 18.18
CA VAL A 142 56.08 14.74 18.22
C VAL A 142 57.20 15.78 18.41
N ASN A 143 57.68 15.84 19.61
CA ASN A 143 58.87 16.54 19.92
C ASN A 143 60.06 15.73 19.44
N SER A 144 60.59 16.05 18.30
CA SER A 144 61.87 15.47 17.84
C SER A 144 63.00 16.33 18.35
N ASP A 145 63.47 16.01 19.53
CA ASP A 145 64.77 16.42 19.99
C ASP A 145 65.84 15.55 19.36
N SER A 146 66.54 16.08 18.42
CA SER A 146 67.77 15.47 17.92
C SER A 146 68.93 16.14 18.64
N PRO A 147 69.72 15.41 19.39
CA PRO A 147 70.99 15.93 19.90
C PRO A 147 72.01 15.96 18.77
N VAL A 148 72.53 17.11 18.50
CA VAL A 148 73.72 17.35 17.70
C VAL A 148 74.92 16.87 18.51
N LEU A 149 75.63 15.89 18.01
CA LEU A 149 77.00 15.61 18.48
C LEU A 149 77.99 16.20 17.53
N THR A 150 78.73 17.18 18.04
CA THR A 150 79.99 17.67 17.53
C THR A 150 81.12 16.75 17.88
N GLU A 151 81.85 16.33 16.95
CA GLU A 151 83.27 16.15 16.68
C GLU A 151 83.55 15.21 15.58
#